data_2e364aca08bfb9176c93d6772e8ac475
#
_entry.id   2e364aca08bfb9176c93d6772e8ac475
#
_cell.length_a   1.000
_cell.length_b   1.000
_cell.length_c   1.000
_cell.angle_alpha   90.00
_cell.angle_beta   90.00
_cell.angle_gamma   90.00
#
_symmetry.space_group_name_H-M   'P 1'
#
loop_
_entity.id
_entity.type
_entity.pdbx_description
1 polymer ?
#
loop_
_entity_poly.entity_id
_entity_poly.type
_entity_poly.pdbx_seq_one_letter_code
_entity_poly.pdbx_strand_id
1 'polypeptide(L)'
;MCANSAQAYLSYYYIIKGVFHLKTLKSISGAKIWFLALSAFVGLSSLNSAMALFIRPDGAILGIGEFLPALEHLPFGAALFKNYIFAAVILLLACAVPNAAAAVLIFRERLEGIWMVLVCGVAAAILRAAKLWALSPDVYLPDFLLMAAAILQIISAAAVLIYRMSTRKKENGAQK
;
A
#
# COMPACT_ATOMS: atom_id res chain seq x y z
N MET A 1 7.39 -57.72 -6.52
CA MET A 1 6.88 -56.85 -7.62
C MET A 1 6.12 -55.61 -7.16
N CYS A 2 6.01 -55.28 -5.86
CA CYS A 2 5.23 -54.12 -5.35
C CYS A 2 6.05 -52.83 -5.07
N ALA A 3 7.39 -52.86 -5.18
CA ALA A 3 8.21 -51.68 -4.86
C ALA A 3 8.26 -50.59 -5.95
N ASN A 4 7.97 -50.98 -7.22
CA ASN A 4 8.06 -50.04 -8.35
C ASN A 4 6.85 -49.09 -8.48
N SER A 5 5.68 -49.48 -7.96
CA SER A 5 4.48 -48.65 -8.05
C SER A 5 4.50 -47.47 -7.06
N ALA A 6 5.05 -47.66 -5.87
CA ALA A 6 5.15 -46.62 -4.84
C ALA A 6 6.13 -45.53 -5.24
N GLN A 7 7.26 -45.91 -5.88
CA GLN A 7 8.25 -44.92 -6.40
C GLN A 7 7.72 -44.12 -7.57
N ALA A 8 6.92 -44.71 -8.46
CA ALA A 8 6.24 -43.99 -9.54
C ALA A 8 5.20 -43.00 -9.00
N TYR A 9 4.42 -43.35 -7.97
CA TYR A 9 3.45 -42.45 -7.32
C TYR A 9 4.12 -41.28 -6.64
N LEU A 10 5.24 -41.48 -5.94
CA LEU A 10 6.01 -40.43 -5.31
C LEU A 10 6.61 -39.46 -6.36
N SER A 11 7.16 -39.99 -7.45
CA SER A 11 7.68 -39.19 -8.54
C SER A 11 6.60 -38.33 -9.21
N TYR A 12 5.42 -38.90 -9.45
CA TYR A 12 4.26 -38.17 -9.98
C TYR A 12 3.79 -37.05 -9.04
N TYR A 13 3.73 -37.34 -7.74
CA TYR A 13 3.34 -36.37 -6.72
C TYR A 13 4.32 -35.20 -6.64
N TYR A 14 5.64 -35.45 -6.73
CA TYR A 14 6.65 -34.38 -6.74
C TYR A 14 6.64 -33.56 -8.03
N ILE A 15 6.37 -34.17 -9.19
CA ILE A 15 6.23 -33.46 -10.47
C ILE A 15 4.99 -32.56 -10.45
N ILE A 16 3.82 -33.07 -9.99
CA ILE A 16 2.59 -32.27 -9.88
C ILE A 16 2.78 -31.10 -8.89
N LYS A 17 3.41 -31.37 -7.75
CA LYS A 17 3.71 -30.33 -6.75
C LYS A 17 4.69 -29.28 -7.29
N GLY A 18 5.69 -29.68 -8.06
CA GLY A 18 6.62 -28.79 -8.73
C GLY A 18 5.96 -27.91 -9.81
N VAL A 19 5.10 -28.49 -10.66
CA VAL A 19 4.35 -27.78 -11.70
C VAL A 19 3.33 -26.81 -11.09
N PHE A 20 2.67 -27.22 -9.99
CA PHE A 20 1.75 -26.35 -9.28
C PHE A 20 2.48 -25.19 -8.60
N HIS A 21 3.68 -25.45 -8.08
CA HIS A 21 4.54 -24.42 -7.47
C HIS A 21 5.06 -23.41 -8.50
N LEU A 22 5.41 -23.85 -9.71
CA LEU A 22 5.84 -22.97 -10.80
C LEU A 22 4.70 -22.07 -11.33
N LYS A 23 3.48 -22.60 -11.42
CA LYS A 23 2.30 -21.81 -11.83
C LYS A 23 1.93 -20.76 -10.79
N THR A 24 2.02 -21.09 -9.50
CA THR A 24 1.78 -20.18 -8.39
C THR A 24 2.88 -19.09 -8.30
N LEU A 25 4.14 -19.45 -8.54
CA LEU A 25 5.26 -18.51 -8.55
C LEU A 25 5.14 -17.47 -9.68
N LYS A 26 4.67 -17.86 -10.87
CA LYS A 26 4.48 -16.93 -11.99
C LYS A 26 3.32 -15.94 -11.75
N SER A 27 2.25 -16.38 -11.10
CA SER A 27 1.14 -15.52 -10.67
C SER A 27 1.52 -14.59 -9.51
N ILE A 28 2.30 -15.08 -8.55
CA ILE A 28 2.81 -14.30 -7.42
C ILE A 28 3.81 -13.23 -7.90
N SER A 29 4.58 -13.50 -8.95
CA SER A 29 5.53 -12.52 -9.50
C SER A 29 4.83 -11.26 -10.03
N GLY A 30 3.74 -11.40 -10.78
CA GLY A 30 2.98 -10.25 -11.31
C GLY A 30 2.33 -9.41 -10.21
N ALA A 31 1.67 -10.04 -9.24
CA ALA A 31 1.07 -9.35 -8.11
C ALA A 31 2.12 -8.64 -7.23
N LYS A 32 3.29 -9.27 -7.05
CA LYS A 32 4.41 -8.70 -6.31
C LYS A 32 4.93 -7.42 -6.95
N ILE A 33 5.16 -7.45 -8.27
CA ILE A 33 5.60 -6.27 -9.05
C ILE A 33 4.56 -5.16 -8.95
N TRP A 34 3.28 -5.51 -9.06
CA TRP A 34 2.18 -4.56 -8.95
C TRP A 34 2.16 -3.84 -7.59
N PHE A 35 2.25 -4.59 -6.48
CA PHE A 35 2.29 -4.00 -5.14
C PHE A 35 3.55 -3.17 -4.90
N LEU A 36 4.71 -3.62 -5.39
CA LEU A 36 5.95 -2.85 -5.31
C LEU A 36 5.83 -1.53 -6.08
N ALA A 37 5.28 -1.54 -7.28
CA ALA A 37 5.07 -0.35 -8.09
C ALA A 37 4.12 0.65 -7.41
N LEU A 38 2.97 0.18 -6.89
CA LEU A 38 2.02 1.04 -6.18
C LEU A 38 2.62 1.61 -4.89
N SER A 39 3.29 0.79 -4.08
CA SER A 39 3.93 1.25 -2.84
C SER A 39 5.06 2.24 -3.12
N ALA A 40 5.85 2.01 -4.16
CA ALA A 40 6.90 2.93 -4.59
C ALA A 40 6.28 4.26 -5.07
N PHE A 41 5.25 4.22 -5.89
CA PHE A 41 4.60 5.43 -6.40
C PHE A 41 4.01 6.29 -5.28
N VAL A 42 3.20 5.69 -4.39
CA VAL A 42 2.58 6.41 -3.27
C VAL A 42 3.63 6.85 -2.24
N GLY A 43 4.58 5.98 -1.92
CA GLY A 43 5.66 6.27 -0.97
C GLY A 43 6.58 7.40 -1.41
N LEU A 44 7.08 7.35 -2.66
CA LEU A 44 7.95 8.39 -3.23
C LEU A 44 7.21 9.72 -3.40
N SER A 45 5.95 9.69 -3.84
CA SER A 45 5.14 10.91 -3.95
C SER A 45 4.91 11.56 -2.58
N SER A 46 4.65 10.76 -1.54
CA SER A 46 4.48 11.26 -0.17
C SER A 46 5.80 11.78 0.41
N LEU A 47 6.91 11.12 0.12
CA LEU A 47 8.26 11.58 0.50
C LEU A 47 8.59 12.91 -0.17
N ASN A 48 8.37 13.03 -1.48
CA ASN A 48 8.62 14.28 -2.21
C ASN A 48 7.77 15.43 -1.67
N SER A 49 6.49 15.19 -1.38
CA SER A 49 5.61 16.19 -0.76
C SER A 49 6.09 16.60 0.64
N ALA A 50 6.50 15.66 1.47
CA ALA A 50 7.04 15.92 2.79
C ALA A 50 8.34 16.75 2.71
N MET A 51 9.26 16.39 1.80
CA MET A 51 10.51 17.14 1.58
C MET A 51 10.24 18.59 1.09
N ALA A 52 9.29 18.76 0.18
CA ALA A 52 8.88 20.10 -0.27
C ALA A 52 8.39 20.98 0.90
N LEU A 53 7.61 20.39 1.82
CA LEU A 53 7.12 21.10 3.02
C LEU A 53 8.22 21.34 4.07
N PHE A 54 9.24 20.50 4.16
CA PHE A 54 10.40 20.75 5.01
C PHE A 54 11.25 21.91 4.47
N ILE A 55 11.40 22.00 3.13
CA ILE A 55 12.18 23.07 2.49
C ILE A 55 11.43 24.42 2.56
N ARG A 56 10.13 24.40 2.31
CA ARG A 56 9.26 25.58 2.33
C ARG A 56 8.01 25.30 3.19
N PRO A 57 8.11 25.52 4.51
CA PRO A 57 7.03 25.25 5.45
C PRO A 57 5.78 26.11 5.26
N ASP A 58 5.86 27.15 4.46
CA ASP A 58 4.73 27.98 4.03
C ASP A 58 3.82 27.29 2.99
N GLY A 59 4.24 26.13 2.46
CA GLY A 59 3.50 25.39 1.45
C GLY A 59 3.58 25.96 0.03
N ALA A 60 4.39 26.99 -0.20
CA ALA A 60 4.49 27.68 -1.50
C ALA A 60 4.91 26.74 -2.64
N ILE A 61 5.84 25.78 -2.40
CA ILE A 61 6.28 24.81 -3.42
C ILE A 61 5.12 23.93 -3.90
N LEU A 62 4.18 23.59 -3.01
CA LEU A 62 3.04 22.73 -3.33
C LEU A 62 1.78 23.52 -3.72
N GLY A 63 1.86 24.86 -3.76
CA GLY A 63 0.71 25.72 -4.04
C GLY A 63 -0.39 25.67 -2.98
N ILE A 64 -0.05 25.28 -1.74
CA ILE A 64 -1.03 25.09 -0.65
C ILE A 64 -0.92 26.16 0.46
N GLY A 65 -0.15 27.22 0.23
CA GLY A 65 0.08 28.28 1.23
C GLY A 65 -1.20 28.96 1.71
N GLU A 66 -2.19 29.11 0.83
CA GLU A 66 -3.47 29.77 1.14
C GLU A 66 -4.37 28.99 2.10
N PHE A 67 -4.07 27.69 2.36
CA PHE A 67 -4.90 26.84 3.21
C PHE A 67 -4.47 26.78 4.66
N LEU A 68 -3.35 27.38 5.00
CA LEU A 68 -2.87 27.43 6.37
C LEU A 68 -3.89 28.07 7.33
N PRO A 69 -4.55 29.20 6.99
CA PRO A 69 -5.59 29.79 7.83
C PRO A 69 -6.79 28.87 8.07
N ALA A 70 -7.18 28.05 7.07
CA ALA A 70 -8.28 27.11 7.23
C ALA A 70 -7.94 25.98 8.22
N LEU A 71 -6.68 25.54 8.27
CA LEU A 71 -6.20 24.53 9.21
C LEU A 71 -6.10 25.05 10.64
N GLU A 72 -5.86 26.34 10.83
CA GLU A 72 -5.82 26.97 12.16
C GLU A 72 -7.16 26.95 12.87
N HIS A 73 -8.29 26.89 12.13
CA HIS A 73 -9.64 26.77 12.70
C HIS A 73 -10.00 25.38 13.19
N LEU A 74 -9.19 24.36 12.93
CA LEU A 74 -9.40 23.03 13.45
C LEU A 74 -9.14 22.96 14.97
N PRO A 75 -9.77 22.05 15.72
CA PRO A 75 -9.43 21.81 17.12
C PRO A 75 -7.92 21.52 17.24
N PHE A 76 -7.22 22.31 18.06
CA PHE A 76 -5.75 22.32 18.17
C PHE A 76 -5.00 22.80 16.92
N GLY A 77 -5.70 23.30 15.88
CA GLY A 77 -5.11 23.72 14.61
C GLY A 77 -4.08 24.81 14.78
N ALA A 78 -4.41 25.87 15.51
CA ALA A 78 -3.51 26.99 15.79
C ALA A 78 -2.19 26.59 16.48
N ALA A 79 -2.18 25.50 17.24
CA ALA A 79 -0.97 24.99 17.88
C ALA A 79 -0.12 24.11 16.94
N LEU A 80 -0.78 23.28 16.10
CA LEU A 80 -0.15 22.26 15.27
C LEU A 80 0.20 22.78 13.86
N PHE A 81 -0.60 23.71 13.31
CA PHE A 81 -0.50 24.19 11.92
C PHE A 81 -0.03 25.64 11.81
N LYS A 82 0.87 26.08 12.70
CA LYS A 82 1.59 27.35 12.49
C LYS A 82 2.37 27.39 11.17
N ASN A 83 2.69 26.19 10.66
CA ASN A 83 3.31 25.94 9.37
C ASN A 83 3.02 24.48 8.98
N TYR A 84 3.41 24.08 7.76
CA TYR A 84 3.18 22.72 7.26
C TYR A 84 4.20 21.67 7.74
N ILE A 85 5.10 21.97 8.69
CA ILE A 85 6.07 20.98 9.20
C ILE A 85 5.35 19.78 9.84
N PHE A 86 4.29 20.01 10.61
CA PHE A 86 3.52 18.94 11.21
C PHE A 86 2.85 18.04 10.14
N ALA A 87 2.30 18.64 9.08
CA ALA A 87 1.76 17.90 7.95
C ALA A 87 2.84 17.09 7.22
N ALA A 88 4.06 17.65 7.07
CA ALA A 88 5.20 16.95 6.48
C ALA A 88 5.60 15.71 7.30
N VAL A 89 5.62 15.82 8.63
CA VAL A 89 5.91 14.71 9.55
C VAL A 89 4.84 13.62 9.42
N ILE A 90 3.56 13.99 9.37
CA ILE A 90 2.46 13.03 9.17
C ILE A 90 2.61 12.32 7.83
N LEU A 91 2.86 13.03 6.73
CA LEU A 91 3.06 12.43 5.41
C LEU A 91 4.24 11.45 5.40
N LEU A 92 5.33 11.82 6.07
CA LEU A 92 6.50 10.96 6.17
C LEU A 92 6.19 9.68 6.97
N LEU A 93 5.62 9.83 8.17
CA LEU A 93 5.40 8.72 9.09
C LEU A 93 4.19 7.85 8.74
N ALA A 94 3.12 8.42 8.20
CA ALA A 94 1.90 7.70 7.87
C ALA A 94 1.89 7.14 6.45
N CYS A 95 2.64 7.73 5.51
CA CYS A 95 2.61 7.32 4.11
C CYS A 95 3.98 6.87 3.59
N ALA A 96 5.04 7.68 3.70
CA ALA A 96 6.32 7.38 3.06
C ALA A 96 7.03 6.17 3.71
N VAL A 97 7.26 6.23 5.02
CA VAL A 97 7.96 5.18 5.77
C VAL A 97 7.22 3.84 5.74
N PRO A 98 5.90 3.77 6.00
CA PRO A 98 5.18 2.50 5.96
C PRO A 98 5.09 1.90 4.54
N ASN A 99 4.99 2.70 3.48
CA ASN A 99 5.05 2.19 2.11
C ASN A 99 6.43 1.61 1.77
N ALA A 100 7.52 2.24 2.24
CA ALA A 100 8.87 1.69 2.08
C ALA A 100 9.01 0.36 2.84
N ALA A 101 8.53 0.27 4.08
CA ALA A 101 8.51 -0.96 4.86
C ALA A 101 7.64 -2.05 4.20
N ALA A 102 6.47 -1.69 3.67
CA ALA A 102 5.61 -2.60 2.93
C ALA A 102 6.33 -3.17 1.70
N ALA A 103 7.03 -2.33 0.94
CA ALA A 103 7.81 -2.76 -0.22
C ALA A 103 8.90 -3.78 0.18
N VAL A 104 9.64 -3.53 1.27
CA VAL A 104 10.65 -4.46 1.78
C VAL A 104 10.03 -5.80 2.20
N LEU A 105 8.89 -5.77 2.91
CA LEU A 105 8.19 -6.99 3.35
C LEU A 105 7.64 -7.79 2.17
N ILE A 106 7.10 -7.12 1.14
CA ILE A 106 6.64 -7.76 -0.09
C ILE A 106 7.82 -8.38 -0.84
N PHE A 107 8.94 -7.66 -0.91
CA PHE A 107 10.16 -8.19 -1.52
C PHE A 107 10.64 -9.47 -0.83
N ARG A 108 10.51 -9.51 0.51
CA ARG A 108 10.82 -10.70 1.34
C ARG A 108 9.69 -11.74 1.37
N GLU A 109 8.66 -11.61 0.54
CA GLU A 109 7.51 -12.53 0.43
C GLU A 109 6.70 -12.72 1.71
N ARG A 110 6.74 -11.75 2.62
CA ARG A 110 5.99 -11.77 3.86
C ARG A 110 4.57 -11.26 3.65
N LEU A 111 3.59 -11.99 4.24
CA LEU A 111 2.18 -11.64 4.17
C LEU A 111 1.87 -10.30 4.86
N GLU A 112 2.63 -9.97 5.88
CA GLU A 112 2.53 -8.71 6.62
C GLU A 112 2.71 -7.49 5.70
N GLY A 113 3.49 -7.64 4.61
CA GLY A 113 3.63 -6.60 3.60
C GLY A 113 2.31 -6.22 2.93
N ILE A 114 1.43 -7.19 2.66
CA ILE A 114 0.12 -6.93 2.05
C ILE A 114 -0.81 -6.20 3.03
N TRP A 115 -0.78 -6.57 4.31
CA TRP A 115 -1.50 -5.84 5.35
C TRP A 115 -1.00 -4.41 5.49
N MET A 116 0.31 -4.19 5.44
CA MET A 116 0.87 -2.83 5.45
C MET A 116 0.45 -2.02 4.23
N VAL A 117 0.42 -2.61 3.03
CA VAL A 117 -0.09 -1.93 1.82
C VAL A 117 -1.55 -1.49 2.02
N LEU A 118 -2.39 -2.35 2.61
CA LEU A 118 -3.79 -2.01 2.90
C LEU A 118 -3.88 -0.82 3.85
N VAL A 119 -3.16 -0.86 4.96
CA VAL A 119 -3.15 0.21 5.98
C VAL A 119 -2.63 1.52 5.39
N CYS A 120 -1.53 1.46 4.62
CA CYS A 120 -0.96 2.62 3.93
C CYS A 120 -1.92 3.22 2.91
N GLY A 121 -2.61 2.36 2.14
CA GLY A 121 -3.62 2.80 1.18
C GLY A 121 -4.77 3.54 1.86
N VAL A 122 -5.29 3.01 2.98
CA VAL A 122 -6.34 3.66 3.78
C VAL A 122 -5.85 5.00 4.34
N ALA A 123 -4.66 5.04 4.95
CA ALA A 123 -4.10 6.28 5.48
C ALA A 123 -3.91 7.34 4.39
N ALA A 124 -3.36 6.96 3.24
CA ALA A 124 -3.18 7.85 2.10
C ALA A 124 -4.53 8.36 1.55
N ALA A 125 -5.55 7.49 1.45
CA ALA A 125 -6.89 7.87 1.00
C ALA A 125 -7.55 8.87 1.96
N ILE A 126 -7.47 8.64 3.28
CA ILE A 126 -8.00 9.56 4.30
C ILE A 126 -7.33 10.93 4.20
N LEU A 127 -5.99 10.99 4.14
CA LEU A 127 -5.25 12.24 4.03
C LEU A 127 -5.59 13.00 2.74
N ARG A 128 -5.77 12.29 1.62
CA ARG A 128 -6.18 12.90 0.35
C ARG A 128 -7.63 13.36 0.37
N ALA A 129 -8.54 12.57 0.93
CA ALA A 129 -9.93 12.97 1.10
C ALA A 129 -10.06 14.21 2.00
N ALA A 130 -9.32 14.27 3.09
CA ALA A 130 -9.26 15.44 3.96
C ALA A 130 -8.74 16.69 3.22
N LYS A 131 -7.69 16.51 2.40
CA LYS A 131 -7.19 17.58 1.53
C LYS A 131 -8.25 18.04 0.54
N LEU A 132 -8.90 17.13 -0.19
CA LEU A 132 -9.94 17.45 -1.16
C LEU A 132 -11.14 18.14 -0.51
N TRP A 133 -11.54 17.70 0.69
CA TRP A 133 -12.64 18.32 1.43
C TRP A 133 -12.32 19.73 1.89
N ALA A 134 -11.07 19.99 2.32
CA ALA A 134 -10.63 21.30 2.77
C ALA A 134 -10.38 22.29 1.63
N LEU A 135 -10.11 21.81 0.41
CA LEU A 135 -9.52 22.54 -0.70
C LEU A 135 -10.44 22.71 -1.92
N SER A 136 -11.75 22.32 -1.82
CA SER A 136 -12.61 22.50 -2.98
C SER A 136 -12.71 23.99 -3.38
N PRO A 137 -12.60 24.40 -4.68
CA PRO A 137 -12.79 23.60 -5.90
C PRO A 137 -11.51 23.34 -6.73
N ASP A 138 -10.31 23.76 -6.28
CA ASP A 138 -9.10 23.68 -7.11
C ASP A 138 -8.39 22.34 -6.95
N VAL A 139 -8.99 21.31 -7.55
CA VAL A 139 -8.42 19.95 -7.53
C VAL A 139 -7.38 19.81 -8.63
N TYR A 140 -6.12 19.65 -8.25
CA TYR A 140 -5.03 19.38 -9.17
C TYR A 140 -5.03 17.92 -9.64
N LEU A 141 -4.78 17.70 -10.94
CA LEU A 141 -4.66 16.37 -11.56
C LEU A 141 -3.77 15.39 -10.76
N PRO A 142 -2.61 15.79 -10.21
CA PRO A 142 -1.77 14.91 -9.39
C PRO A 142 -2.46 14.36 -8.14
N ASP A 143 -3.36 15.12 -7.51
CA ASP A 143 -4.09 14.65 -6.31
C ASP A 143 -5.10 13.56 -6.66
N PHE A 144 -5.75 13.65 -7.81
CA PHE A 144 -6.62 12.58 -8.34
C PHE A 144 -5.84 11.30 -8.62
N LEU A 145 -4.68 11.39 -9.26
CA LEU A 145 -3.84 10.23 -9.55
C LEU A 145 -3.39 9.53 -8.28
N LEU A 146 -3.00 10.30 -7.26
CA LEU A 146 -2.59 9.75 -5.97
C LEU A 146 -3.76 9.16 -5.19
N MET A 147 -4.94 9.75 -5.27
CA MET A 147 -6.17 9.20 -4.70
C MET A 147 -6.53 7.87 -5.38
N ALA A 148 -6.51 7.84 -6.72
CA ALA A 148 -6.74 6.62 -7.48
C ALA A 148 -5.73 5.52 -7.13
N ALA A 149 -4.45 5.85 -7.00
CA ALA A 149 -3.42 4.90 -6.59
C ALA A 149 -3.65 4.35 -5.16
N ALA A 150 -4.07 5.19 -4.22
CA ALA A 150 -4.41 4.76 -2.87
C ALA A 150 -5.63 3.81 -2.87
N ILE A 151 -6.67 4.11 -3.64
CA ILE A 151 -7.84 3.24 -3.81
C ILE A 151 -7.43 1.91 -4.46
N LEU A 152 -6.59 1.93 -5.49
CA LEU A 152 -6.06 0.71 -6.12
C LEU A 152 -5.24 -0.13 -5.14
N GLN A 153 -4.46 0.49 -4.26
CA GLN A 153 -3.75 -0.23 -3.18
C GLN A 153 -4.74 -0.96 -2.28
N ILE A 154 -5.80 -0.29 -1.82
CA ILE A 154 -6.82 -0.87 -0.94
C ILE A 154 -7.50 -2.06 -1.62
N ILE A 155 -8.02 -1.86 -2.83
CA ILE A 155 -8.76 -2.89 -3.58
C ILE A 155 -7.86 -4.10 -3.85
N SER A 156 -6.65 -3.87 -4.35
CA SER A 156 -5.71 -4.95 -4.68
C SER A 156 -5.29 -5.74 -3.43
N ALA A 157 -4.98 -5.06 -2.33
CA ALA A 157 -4.59 -5.72 -1.08
C ALA A 157 -5.76 -6.51 -0.48
N ALA A 158 -6.96 -5.92 -0.45
CA ALA A 158 -8.17 -6.60 0.03
C ALA A 158 -8.48 -7.85 -0.80
N ALA A 159 -8.42 -7.76 -2.14
CA ALA A 159 -8.65 -8.89 -3.03
C ALA A 159 -7.69 -10.07 -2.75
N VAL A 160 -6.39 -9.80 -2.59
CA VAL A 160 -5.40 -10.84 -2.29
C VAL A 160 -5.61 -11.43 -0.89
N LEU A 161 -5.95 -10.62 0.11
CA LEU A 161 -6.23 -11.11 1.46
C LEU A 161 -7.48 -12.01 1.48
N ILE A 162 -8.57 -11.59 0.82
CA ILE A 162 -9.80 -12.38 0.71
C ILE A 162 -9.52 -13.71 0.00
N TYR A 163 -8.80 -13.68 -1.12
CA TYR A 163 -8.43 -14.89 -1.85
C TYR A 163 -7.64 -15.87 -0.97
N ARG A 164 -6.63 -15.39 -0.22
CA ARG A 164 -5.85 -16.22 0.68
C ARG A 164 -6.66 -16.80 1.85
N MET A 165 -7.58 -16.03 2.42
CA MET A 165 -8.45 -16.52 3.48
C MET A 165 -9.41 -17.61 2.96
N SER A 166 -9.94 -17.45 1.75
CA SER A 166 -10.82 -18.42 1.11
C SER A 166 -10.11 -19.74 0.81
N THR A 167 -8.85 -19.71 0.34
CA THR A 167 -8.07 -20.92 0.07
C THR A 167 -7.73 -21.68 1.36
N ARG A 168 -7.32 -20.98 2.42
CA ARG A 168 -7.05 -21.61 3.72
C ARG A 168 -8.30 -22.30 4.31
N LYS A 169 -9.49 -21.71 4.14
CA LYS A 169 -10.74 -22.31 4.64
C LYS A 169 -11.08 -23.61 3.90
N LYS A 170 -10.78 -23.70 2.61
CA LYS A 170 -10.97 -24.93 1.82
C LYS A 170 -10.01 -26.04 2.25
N GLU A 171 -8.75 -25.74 2.51
CA GLU A 171 -7.75 -26.71 2.97
C GLU A 171 -8.12 -27.30 4.33
N ASN A 172 -8.55 -26.47 5.29
CA ASN A 172 -8.96 -26.91 6.63
C ASN A 172 -10.30 -27.70 6.61
N GLY A 173 -11.19 -27.44 5.65
CA GLY A 173 -12.44 -28.19 5.47
C GLY A 173 -12.26 -29.55 4.81
N ALA A 174 -11.19 -29.75 4.05
CA ALA A 174 -10.87 -31.02 3.38
C ALA A 174 -10.13 -32.02 4.30
N GLN A 175 -9.65 -31.55 5.48
CA GLN A 175 -8.97 -32.41 6.48
C GLN A 175 -9.90 -32.94 7.59
N LYS A 176 -11.17 -32.58 7.58
CA LYS A 176 -12.20 -33.12 8.45
C LYS A 176 -13.05 -34.16 7.70
#